data_3682ae0ff7112bbf38b7498406985717
#
_entry.id   3682ae0ff7112bbf38b7498406985717
#
_cell.length_a   1.000
_cell.length_b   1.000
_cell.length_c   1.000
_cell.angle_alpha   90.00
_cell.angle_beta   90.00
_cell.angle_gamma   90.00
#
_symmetry.space_group_name_H-M   'P 1'
#
loop_
_entity.id
_entity.type
_entity.pdbx_description
1 polymer ?
#
loop_
_entity_poly.entity_id
_entity_poly.type
_entity_poly.pdbx_seq_one_letter_code
_entity_poly.pdbx_strand_id
1 'polypeptide(L)'
;MLSVSSIEIIEYYSKEFLNSKNIYSILKMVRWLFGYFQVLSSYIYKNKCFLLNIDYTRPIRIELGSGNRKMLGWIGIDMTDSSDITMVIENKIPFQNDTVDEIYTSHMLEHFYYREMVDVLKECLRILKPGGRIRIAVPDASIYISGYFNANEFNVSHYCRYQPGYHKNSRIDIINYIAFVNMYHRYMFDGENLVLVLEKVGFENVELEEFRPEIDNPDRKYESIYA
;
A
#
# COMPACT_ATOMS: atom_id res chain seq x y z
N MET A 1 -6.94 11.28 4.96
CA MET A 1 -7.16 10.90 6.38
C MET A 1 -5.89 11.17 7.16
N LEU A 2 -6.03 11.51 8.44
CA LEU A 2 -4.87 11.65 9.33
C LEU A 2 -4.26 10.27 9.57
N SER A 3 -2.93 10.16 9.58
CA SER A 3 -2.27 8.90 9.99
C SER A 3 -2.71 8.51 11.40
N VAL A 4 -2.65 7.23 11.77
CA VAL A 4 -2.98 6.77 13.13
C VAL A 4 -2.20 7.57 14.17
N SER A 5 -0.90 7.83 13.92
CA SER A 5 -0.09 8.69 14.79
C SER A 5 -0.60 10.14 14.89
N SER A 6 -1.16 10.67 13.81
CA SER A 6 -1.74 12.03 13.83
C SER A 6 -3.04 12.09 14.62
N ILE A 7 -3.86 11.04 14.58
CA ILE A 7 -5.09 10.92 15.38
C ILE A 7 -4.74 10.78 16.86
N GLU A 8 -3.81 9.93 17.21
CA GLU A 8 -3.33 9.75 18.59
C GLU A 8 -2.75 11.06 19.17
N ILE A 9 -2.01 11.82 18.37
CA ILE A 9 -1.49 13.13 18.78
C ILE A 9 -2.62 14.13 18.98
N ILE A 10 -3.62 14.17 18.12
CA ILE A 10 -4.79 15.05 18.29
C ILE A 10 -5.56 14.66 19.56
N GLU A 11 -5.77 13.37 19.82
CA GLU A 11 -6.42 12.90 21.05
C GLU A 11 -5.61 13.24 22.30
N TYR A 12 -4.28 13.08 22.26
CA TYR A 12 -3.40 13.47 23.36
C TYR A 12 -3.54 14.96 23.70
N TYR A 13 -3.38 15.84 22.69
CA TYR A 13 -3.48 17.28 22.93
C TYR A 13 -4.90 17.74 23.26
N SER A 14 -5.96 17.09 22.75
CA SER A 14 -7.33 17.40 23.13
C SER A 14 -7.61 17.00 24.59
N LYS A 15 -7.10 15.86 25.06
CA LYS A 15 -7.20 15.45 26.48
C LYS A 15 -6.40 16.37 27.39
N GLU A 16 -5.19 16.76 27.00
CA GLU A 16 -4.35 17.72 27.75
C GLU A 16 -5.02 19.10 27.80
N PHE A 17 -5.68 19.54 26.71
CA PHE A 17 -6.45 20.77 26.65
C PHE A 17 -7.68 20.73 27.56
N LEU A 18 -8.45 19.64 27.57
CA LEU A 18 -9.62 19.49 28.40
C LEU A 18 -9.28 19.45 29.91
N ASN A 19 -8.09 18.94 30.24
CA ASN A 19 -7.61 18.80 31.61
C ASN A 19 -6.81 20.03 32.13
N SER A 20 -6.25 20.85 31.24
CA SER A 20 -5.45 22.00 31.61
C SER A 20 -6.11 23.29 31.13
N LYS A 21 -6.53 24.15 32.05
CA LYS A 21 -6.94 25.55 31.75
C LYS A 21 -5.72 26.45 31.44
N ASN A 22 -4.60 25.84 30.96
CA ASN A 22 -3.34 26.56 30.80
C ASN A 22 -3.19 27.05 29.35
N ILE A 23 -3.07 28.36 29.18
CA ILE A 23 -2.85 29.07 27.90
C ILE A 23 -1.65 28.48 27.15
N TYR A 24 -0.62 27.98 27.83
CA TYR A 24 0.55 27.36 27.20
C TYR A 24 0.21 26.10 26.42
N SER A 25 -0.62 25.23 26.95
CA SER A 25 -1.07 24.01 26.26
C SER A 25 -1.92 24.33 25.03
N ILE A 26 -2.74 25.37 25.11
CA ILE A 26 -3.51 25.87 23.96
C ILE A 26 -2.57 26.37 22.86
N LEU A 27 -1.60 27.20 23.20
CA LEU A 27 -0.63 27.75 22.24
C LEU A 27 0.20 26.64 21.59
N LYS A 28 0.59 25.61 22.34
CA LYS A 28 1.32 24.44 21.82
C LYS A 28 0.47 23.66 20.83
N MET A 29 -0.80 23.41 21.14
CA MET A 29 -1.75 22.75 20.24
C MET A 29 -1.97 23.57 18.95
N VAL A 30 -2.17 24.87 19.08
CA VAL A 30 -2.36 25.78 17.91
C VAL A 30 -1.12 25.79 17.01
N ARG A 31 0.08 25.86 17.59
CA ARG A 31 1.34 25.77 16.82
C ARG A 31 1.48 24.44 16.10
N TRP A 32 1.13 23.33 16.76
CA TRP A 32 1.15 22.00 16.14
C TRP A 32 0.15 21.91 14.99
N LEU A 33 -1.11 22.35 15.18
CA LEU A 33 -2.12 22.41 14.12
C LEU A 33 -1.66 23.26 12.94
N PHE A 34 -1.09 24.43 13.22
CA PHE A 34 -0.58 25.32 12.16
C PHE A 34 0.54 24.64 11.35
N GLY A 35 1.51 24.02 12.01
CA GLY A 35 2.56 23.23 11.34
C GLY A 35 2.00 22.09 10.51
N TYR A 36 1.01 21.36 11.05
CA TYR A 36 0.31 20.31 10.34
C TYR A 36 -0.38 20.81 9.06
N PHE A 37 -1.11 21.94 9.15
CA PHE A 37 -1.75 22.56 7.98
C PHE A 37 -0.75 23.06 6.93
N GLN A 38 0.42 23.55 7.34
CA GLN A 38 1.47 23.93 6.41
C GLN A 38 2.01 22.72 5.63
N VAL A 39 2.28 21.60 6.31
CA VAL A 39 2.73 20.37 5.67
C VAL A 39 1.64 19.85 4.73
N LEU A 40 0.40 19.77 5.17
CA LEU A 40 -0.72 19.31 4.35
C LEU A 40 -0.92 20.18 3.10
N SER A 41 -0.86 21.52 3.24
CA SER A 41 -0.97 22.44 2.12
C SER A 41 0.20 22.29 1.13
N SER A 42 1.40 22.00 1.62
CA SER A 42 2.57 21.72 0.81
C SER A 42 2.36 20.47 -0.06
N TYR A 43 1.84 19.38 0.51
CA TYR A 43 1.52 18.16 -0.26
C TYR A 43 0.41 18.38 -1.29
N ILE A 44 -0.65 19.08 -0.91
CA ILE A 44 -1.73 19.43 -1.84
C ILE A 44 -1.18 20.25 -3.02
N TYR A 45 -0.32 21.23 -2.74
CA TYR A 45 0.31 22.05 -3.77
C TYR A 45 1.24 21.24 -4.65
N LYS A 46 2.13 20.41 -4.08
CA LYS A 46 3.03 19.50 -4.80
C LYS A 46 2.26 18.60 -5.76
N ASN A 47 1.25 17.91 -5.24
CA ASN A 47 0.42 16.99 -6.02
C ASN A 47 -0.31 17.73 -7.16
N LYS A 48 -0.88 18.90 -6.86
CA LYS A 48 -1.56 19.72 -7.87
C LYS A 48 -0.60 20.16 -8.98
N CYS A 49 0.58 20.65 -8.63
CA CYS A 49 1.61 21.04 -9.62
C CYS A 49 2.02 19.85 -10.46
N PHE A 50 2.24 18.67 -9.86
CA PHE A 50 2.58 17.47 -10.59
C PHE A 50 1.50 17.07 -11.59
N LEU A 51 0.24 16.97 -11.13
CA LEU A 51 -0.91 16.57 -11.97
C LEU A 51 -1.16 17.51 -13.15
N LEU A 52 -0.92 18.83 -12.97
CA LEU A 52 -1.05 19.82 -14.05
C LEU A 52 0.04 19.69 -15.13
N ASN A 53 1.15 19.05 -14.83
CA ASN A 53 2.26 18.86 -15.75
C ASN A 53 2.32 17.45 -16.37
N ILE A 54 1.33 16.60 -16.13
CA ILE A 54 1.26 15.28 -16.77
C ILE A 54 0.99 15.45 -18.27
N ASP A 55 1.83 14.82 -19.07
CA ASP A 55 1.66 14.77 -20.53
C ASP A 55 0.74 13.60 -20.91
N TYR A 56 -0.55 13.87 -21.01
CA TYR A 56 -1.57 12.89 -21.40
C TYR A 56 -1.49 12.43 -22.86
N THR A 57 -0.56 12.96 -23.67
CA THR A 57 -0.30 12.45 -25.02
C THR A 57 0.56 11.19 -25.03
N ARG A 58 1.17 10.86 -23.89
CA ARG A 58 1.99 9.68 -23.67
C ARG A 58 1.24 8.66 -22.81
N PRO A 59 1.63 7.37 -22.89
CA PRO A 59 1.09 6.37 -21.96
C PRO A 59 1.31 6.76 -20.49
N ILE A 60 0.23 6.75 -19.71
CA ILE A 60 0.26 7.02 -18.28
C ILE A 60 0.40 5.69 -17.53
N ARG A 61 1.49 5.53 -16.81
CA ARG A 61 1.78 4.36 -15.99
C ARG A 61 1.94 4.79 -14.54
N ILE A 62 1.27 4.10 -13.63
CA ILE A 62 1.33 4.43 -12.20
C ILE A 62 1.78 3.23 -11.36
N GLU A 63 2.61 3.48 -10.36
CA GLU A 63 2.99 2.52 -9.32
C GLU A 63 2.32 2.92 -8.01
N LEU A 64 1.36 2.08 -7.54
CA LEU A 64 0.69 2.28 -6.26
C LEU A 64 1.47 1.57 -5.14
N GLY A 65 1.72 2.29 -4.05
CA GLY A 65 2.57 1.81 -2.97
C GLY A 65 4.04 1.81 -3.37
N SER A 66 4.50 2.83 -4.10
CA SER A 66 5.85 2.91 -4.65
C SER A 66 6.95 3.00 -3.60
N GLY A 67 6.62 3.40 -2.37
CA GLY A 67 7.61 3.65 -1.32
C GLY A 67 8.68 4.62 -1.77
N ASN A 68 9.93 4.24 -1.58
CA ASN A 68 11.10 5.01 -2.05
C ASN A 68 11.59 4.57 -3.44
N ARG A 69 10.95 3.57 -4.05
CA ARG A 69 11.29 3.10 -5.40
C ARG A 69 10.77 4.08 -6.44
N LYS A 70 11.61 4.35 -7.44
CA LYS A 70 11.18 5.10 -8.62
C LYS A 70 11.45 4.26 -9.86
N MET A 71 10.41 3.83 -10.52
CA MET A 71 10.49 3.19 -11.82
C MET A 71 10.52 4.24 -12.92
N LEU A 72 11.49 4.14 -13.83
CA LEU A 72 11.60 5.08 -14.94
C LEU A 72 10.37 5.02 -15.85
N GLY A 73 9.73 6.16 -16.06
CA GLY A 73 8.51 6.27 -16.88
C GLY A 73 7.21 5.90 -16.14
N TRP A 74 7.27 5.67 -14.82
CA TRP A 74 6.13 5.45 -13.97
C TRP A 74 5.93 6.60 -12.99
N ILE A 75 4.68 6.89 -12.66
CA ILE A 75 4.29 7.87 -11.64
C ILE A 75 4.09 7.13 -10.33
N GLY A 76 4.95 7.38 -9.36
CA GLY A 76 4.88 6.78 -8.04
C GLY A 76 3.82 7.46 -7.16
N ILE A 77 2.91 6.68 -6.59
CA ILE A 77 1.88 7.13 -5.62
C ILE A 77 2.09 6.40 -4.31
N ASP A 78 2.32 7.14 -3.24
CA ASP A 78 2.54 6.58 -1.89
C ASP A 78 2.27 7.63 -0.81
N MET A 79 2.27 7.23 0.44
CA MET A 79 2.25 8.15 1.58
C MET A 79 3.60 8.81 1.86
N THR A 80 4.68 8.33 1.23
CA THR A 80 6.05 8.84 1.44
C THR A 80 6.32 10.10 0.62
N ASP A 81 7.19 10.98 1.13
CA ASP A 81 7.59 12.22 0.47
C ASP A 81 8.38 12.01 -0.82
N SER A 82 8.99 10.85 -0.97
CA SER A 82 9.77 10.46 -2.14
C SER A 82 8.90 10.12 -3.35
N SER A 83 7.61 9.84 -3.18
CA SER A 83 6.67 9.59 -4.25
C SER A 83 6.41 10.85 -5.09
N ASP A 84 5.98 10.68 -6.33
CA ASP A 84 5.61 11.79 -7.21
C ASP A 84 4.29 12.43 -6.74
N ILE A 85 3.33 11.60 -6.34
CA ILE A 85 2.07 12.00 -5.71
C ILE A 85 2.02 11.43 -4.30
N THR A 86 2.05 12.31 -3.31
CA THR A 86 1.99 11.91 -1.89
C THR A 86 0.55 11.89 -1.42
N MET A 87 0.00 10.70 -1.13
CA MET A 87 -1.37 10.54 -0.67
C MET A 87 -1.62 9.22 0.06
N VAL A 88 -2.71 9.17 0.82
CA VAL A 88 -3.27 7.93 1.37
C VAL A 88 -4.08 7.26 0.26
N ILE A 89 -3.71 6.04 -0.13
CA ILE A 89 -4.26 5.37 -1.32
C ILE A 89 -5.74 4.96 -1.14
N GLU A 90 -6.23 4.79 0.09
CA GLU A 90 -7.66 4.55 0.38
C GLU A 90 -8.58 5.70 -0.06
N ASN A 91 -8.02 6.87 -0.35
CA ASN A 91 -8.77 7.98 -0.90
C ASN A 91 -8.89 7.84 -2.43
N LYS A 92 -9.77 8.65 -3.01
CA LYS A 92 -9.92 8.71 -4.46
C LYS A 92 -8.60 9.05 -5.15
N ILE A 93 -8.14 8.17 -6.05
CA ILE A 93 -6.91 8.39 -6.82
C ILE A 93 -7.12 9.57 -7.79
N PRO A 94 -6.20 10.57 -7.84
CA PRO A 94 -6.44 11.86 -8.47
C PRO A 94 -6.27 11.83 -10.01
N PHE A 95 -6.73 10.77 -10.64
CA PHE A 95 -6.83 10.64 -12.08
C PHE A 95 -8.29 10.60 -12.52
N GLN A 96 -8.57 11.09 -13.72
CA GLN A 96 -9.90 10.98 -14.32
C GLN A 96 -10.19 9.53 -14.73
N ASN A 97 -11.48 9.22 -14.97
CA ASN A 97 -11.85 7.93 -15.53
C ASN A 97 -11.14 7.70 -16.85
N ASP A 98 -10.74 6.46 -17.13
CA ASP A 98 -10.23 6.03 -18.44
C ASP A 98 -9.00 6.83 -18.91
N THR A 99 -8.08 7.17 -18.00
CA THR A 99 -6.88 7.97 -18.33
C THR A 99 -5.55 7.24 -18.16
N VAL A 100 -5.51 6.15 -17.40
CA VAL A 100 -4.30 5.41 -17.08
C VAL A 100 -4.17 4.19 -17.97
N ASP A 101 -3.00 3.96 -18.53
CA ASP A 101 -2.73 2.81 -19.42
C ASP A 101 -2.33 1.57 -18.64
N GLU A 102 -1.48 1.74 -17.62
CA GLU A 102 -0.97 0.63 -16.82
C GLU A 102 -0.86 1.00 -15.33
N ILE A 103 -1.23 0.05 -14.47
CA ILE A 103 -1.05 0.14 -13.01
C ILE A 103 -0.15 -1.02 -12.58
N TYR A 104 0.81 -0.72 -11.72
CA TYR A 104 1.59 -1.71 -10.98
C TYR A 104 1.44 -1.50 -9.49
N THR A 105 1.34 -2.58 -8.73
CA THR A 105 1.39 -2.55 -7.27
C THR A 105 2.10 -3.79 -6.74
N SER A 106 2.96 -3.59 -5.74
CA SER A 106 3.74 -4.67 -5.15
C SER A 106 3.79 -4.55 -3.64
N HIS A 107 3.35 -5.58 -2.95
CA HIS A 107 3.34 -5.64 -1.49
C HIS A 107 2.65 -4.43 -0.84
N MET A 108 1.43 -4.14 -1.32
CA MET A 108 0.60 -3.05 -0.82
C MET A 108 -0.80 -3.53 -0.43
N LEU A 109 -1.41 -4.41 -1.22
CA LEU A 109 -2.83 -4.79 -1.02
C LEU A 109 -3.04 -5.56 0.29
N GLU A 110 -2.06 -6.31 0.76
CA GLU A 110 -2.10 -7.03 2.03
C GLU A 110 -2.20 -6.12 3.26
N HIS A 111 -1.93 -4.83 3.11
CA HIS A 111 -2.02 -3.84 4.19
C HIS A 111 -3.43 -3.30 4.42
N PHE A 112 -4.38 -3.61 3.54
CA PHE A 112 -5.78 -3.18 3.64
C PHE A 112 -6.67 -4.28 4.22
N TYR A 113 -7.71 -3.88 4.96
CA TYR A 113 -8.83 -4.78 5.19
C TYR A 113 -9.56 -5.07 3.88
N TYR A 114 -10.23 -6.20 3.80
CA TYR A 114 -10.90 -6.67 2.57
C TYR A 114 -11.76 -5.58 1.89
N ARG A 115 -12.55 -4.83 2.67
CA ARG A 115 -13.43 -3.79 2.14
C ARG A 115 -12.63 -2.62 1.55
N GLU A 116 -11.62 -2.17 2.26
CA GLU A 116 -10.72 -1.07 1.82
C GLU A 116 -9.98 -1.46 0.54
N MET A 117 -9.46 -2.69 0.49
CA MET A 117 -8.80 -3.26 -0.68
C MET A 117 -9.72 -3.27 -1.91
N VAL A 118 -10.98 -3.72 -1.74
CA VAL A 118 -11.97 -3.72 -2.82
C VAL A 118 -12.25 -2.30 -3.32
N ASP A 119 -12.32 -1.31 -2.43
CA ASP A 119 -12.53 0.08 -2.81
C ASP A 119 -11.31 0.66 -3.56
N VAL A 120 -10.08 0.33 -3.15
CA VAL A 120 -8.84 0.68 -3.88
C VAL A 120 -8.82 0.04 -5.27
N LEU A 121 -9.15 -1.23 -5.39
CA LEU A 121 -9.19 -1.93 -6.67
C LEU A 121 -10.26 -1.36 -7.62
N LYS A 122 -11.42 -0.94 -7.10
CA LYS A 122 -12.45 -0.22 -7.89
C LYS A 122 -11.94 1.13 -8.40
N GLU A 123 -11.16 1.86 -7.60
CA GLU A 123 -10.52 3.08 -8.06
C GLU A 123 -9.48 2.81 -9.16
N CYS A 124 -8.71 1.73 -9.04
CA CYS A 124 -7.82 1.27 -10.11
C CYS A 124 -8.60 1.00 -11.41
N LEU A 125 -9.69 0.25 -11.31
CA LEU A 125 -10.54 -0.05 -12.46
C LEU A 125 -11.15 1.21 -13.07
N ARG A 126 -11.58 2.17 -12.23
CA ARG A 126 -12.15 3.44 -12.69
C ARG A 126 -11.19 4.28 -13.54
N ILE A 127 -9.91 4.34 -13.13
CA ILE A 127 -8.92 5.20 -13.80
C ILE A 127 -8.26 4.51 -14.99
N LEU A 128 -8.27 3.18 -15.07
CA LEU A 128 -7.76 2.44 -16.21
C LEU A 128 -8.60 2.71 -17.46
N LYS A 129 -7.92 2.91 -18.59
CA LYS A 129 -8.54 2.95 -19.90
C LYS A 129 -9.17 1.60 -20.24
N PRO A 130 -10.20 1.56 -21.12
CA PRO A 130 -10.61 0.30 -21.74
C PRO A 130 -9.40 -0.40 -22.39
N GLY A 131 -9.15 -1.66 -22.00
CA GLY A 131 -7.96 -2.41 -22.42
C GLY A 131 -6.66 -2.07 -21.68
N GLY A 132 -6.71 -1.15 -20.71
CA GLY A 132 -5.61 -0.90 -19.77
C GLY A 132 -5.33 -2.10 -18.86
N ARG A 133 -4.16 -2.17 -18.25
CA ARG A 133 -3.71 -3.33 -17.48
C ARG A 133 -3.37 -2.95 -16.05
N ILE A 134 -3.64 -3.87 -15.14
CA ILE A 134 -3.08 -3.83 -13.79
C ILE A 134 -2.20 -5.06 -13.59
N ARG A 135 -1.02 -4.85 -12.98
CA ARG A 135 -0.16 -5.93 -12.52
C ARG A 135 0.00 -5.84 -11.01
N ILE A 136 -0.26 -6.94 -10.35
CA ILE A 136 -0.30 -7.02 -8.89
C ILE A 136 0.71 -8.08 -8.42
N ALA A 137 1.53 -7.73 -7.44
CA ALA A 137 2.36 -8.66 -6.70
C ALA A 137 1.98 -8.60 -5.22
N VAL A 138 1.64 -9.74 -4.63
CA VAL A 138 1.29 -9.87 -3.20
C VAL A 138 2.02 -11.06 -2.58
N PRO A 139 2.28 -11.09 -1.26
CA PRO A 139 2.84 -12.24 -0.59
C PRO A 139 1.98 -13.49 -0.81
N ASP A 140 2.60 -14.61 -1.13
CA ASP A 140 1.93 -15.90 -1.29
C ASP A 140 1.81 -16.63 0.06
N ALA A 141 0.64 -16.63 0.66
CA ALA A 141 0.38 -17.32 1.91
C ALA A 141 0.50 -18.84 1.80
N SER A 142 0.34 -19.42 0.60
CA SER A 142 0.46 -20.86 0.40
C SER A 142 1.85 -21.39 0.74
N ILE A 143 2.89 -20.60 0.51
CA ILE A 143 4.29 -20.89 0.86
C ILE A 143 4.40 -21.09 2.38
N TYR A 144 3.80 -20.18 3.16
CA TYR A 144 3.86 -20.19 4.63
C TYR A 144 2.97 -21.29 5.23
N ILE A 145 1.81 -21.55 4.62
CA ILE A 145 0.93 -22.65 5.01
C ILE A 145 1.64 -23.99 4.78
N SER A 146 2.28 -24.17 3.61
CA SER A 146 3.13 -25.33 3.35
C SER A 146 4.28 -25.43 4.36
N GLY A 147 4.93 -24.31 4.68
CA GLY A 147 5.98 -24.21 5.70
C GLY A 147 5.51 -24.61 7.10
N TYR A 148 4.28 -24.36 7.46
CA TYR A 148 3.70 -24.83 8.74
C TYR A 148 3.66 -26.35 8.81
N PHE A 149 3.23 -27.03 7.74
CA PHE A 149 3.17 -28.48 7.68
C PHE A 149 4.57 -29.11 7.52
N ASN A 150 5.46 -28.49 6.78
CA ASN A 150 6.78 -29.00 6.44
C ASN A 150 7.90 -28.14 7.04
N ALA A 151 7.81 -27.85 8.36
CA ALA A 151 8.68 -26.88 9.02
C ALA A 151 10.18 -27.19 8.96
N ASN A 152 10.56 -28.45 8.77
CA ASN A 152 11.97 -28.87 8.65
C ASN A 152 12.59 -28.47 7.29
N GLU A 153 11.77 -28.27 6.27
CA GLU A 153 12.18 -27.90 4.92
C GLU A 153 11.98 -26.41 4.63
N PHE A 154 11.23 -25.72 5.49
CA PHE A 154 10.91 -24.30 5.34
C PHE A 154 12.08 -23.41 5.73
N ASN A 155 12.56 -22.60 4.79
CA ASN A 155 13.67 -21.68 5.03
C ASN A 155 13.18 -20.41 5.74
N VAL A 156 13.09 -20.49 7.08
CA VAL A 156 12.65 -19.37 7.93
C VAL A 156 13.50 -18.11 7.71
N SER A 157 14.81 -18.24 7.53
CA SER A 157 15.70 -17.10 7.35
C SER A 157 15.46 -16.37 6.02
N HIS A 158 14.95 -17.09 5.03
CA HIS A 158 14.60 -16.52 3.74
C HIS A 158 13.22 -15.89 3.74
N TYR A 159 12.20 -16.60 4.24
CA TYR A 159 10.80 -16.18 4.16
C TYR A 159 10.34 -15.32 5.34
N CYS A 160 10.87 -15.53 6.56
CA CYS A 160 10.50 -14.79 7.77
C CYS A 160 11.63 -13.84 8.21
N ARG A 161 12.21 -13.12 7.28
CA ARG A 161 13.38 -12.26 7.50
C ARG A 161 13.08 -10.94 8.20
N TYR A 162 11.83 -10.48 8.16
CA TYR A 162 11.43 -9.23 8.79
C TYR A 162 11.25 -9.41 10.30
N GLN A 163 12.19 -8.90 11.08
CA GLN A 163 12.17 -8.96 12.55
C GLN A 163 11.69 -7.59 13.09
N PRO A 164 10.86 -7.55 14.14
CA PRO A 164 10.45 -8.62 15.05
C PRO A 164 9.18 -9.40 14.64
N GLY A 165 8.74 -9.35 13.39
CA GLY A 165 7.52 -10.02 12.92
C GLY A 165 7.48 -11.54 13.14
N TYR A 166 8.67 -12.18 13.34
CA TYR A 166 8.78 -13.63 13.58
C TYR A 166 9.43 -13.92 14.94
N HIS A 167 8.70 -14.59 15.83
CA HIS A 167 9.12 -14.84 17.21
C HIS A 167 9.93 -16.13 17.39
N LYS A 168 9.94 -17.07 16.44
CA LYS A 168 10.72 -18.33 16.42
C LYS A 168 10.40 -19.31 17.57
N ASN A 169 9.18 -19.27 18.11
CA ASN A 169 8.81 -20.07 19.27
C ASN A 169 8.08 -21.37 18.91
N SER A 170 7.32 -21.35 17.82
CA SER A 170 6.53 -22.49 17.38
C SER A 170 6.24 -22.44 15.89
N ARG A 171 5.73 -23.55 15.32
CA ARG A 171 5.37 -23.61 13.88
C ARG A 171 4.29 -22.61 13.51
N ILE A 172 3.37 -22.29 14.40
CA ILE A 172 2.30 -21.33 14.16
C ILE A 172 2.83 -19.91 13.95
N ASP A 173 4.06 -19.62 14.40
CA ASP A 173 4.69 -18.33 14.16
C ASP A 173 4.97 -18.07 12.67
N ILE A 174 5.09 -19.12 11.86
CA ILE A 174 5.18 -19.01 10.39
C ILE A 174 3.87 -18.40 9.85
N ILE A 175 2.74 -18.87 10.35
CA ILE A 175 1.42 -18.34 9.97
C ILE A 175 1.20 -16.94 10.54
N ASN A 176 1.54 -16.74 11.82
CA ASN A 176 1.46 -15.42 12.44
C ASN A 176 2.32 -14.39 11.70
N TYR A 177 3.49 -14.80 11.21
CA TYR A 177 4.33 -13.93 10.41
C TYR A 177 3.60 -13.43 9.17
N ILE A 178 3.13 -14.33 8.29
CA ILE A 178 2.48 -13.90 7.05
C ILE A 178 1.15 -13.18 7.29
N ALA A 179 0.40 -13.62 8.31
CA ALA A 179 -0.90 -13.04 8.62
C ALA A 179 -0.81 -11.60 9.16
N PHE A 180 0.25 -11.28 9.88
CA PHE A 180 0.30 -10.02 10.62
C PHE A 180 1.54 -9.17 10.33
N VAL A 181 2.70 -9.76 10.07
CA VAL A 181 3.99 -9.05 9.92
C VAL A 181 4.06 -7.84 10.87
N ASN A 182 4.00 -8.11 12.18
CA ASN A 182 3.99 -7.07 13.22
C ASN A 182 2.86 -6.03 13.09
N MET A 183 1.64 -6.48 12.80
CA MET A 183 0.40 -5.69 12.62
C MET A 183 0.32 -4.87 11.31
N TYR A 184 1.25 -5.02 10.39
CA TYR A 184 1.17 -4.33 9.10
C TYR A 184 0.25 -5.03 8.12
N HIS A 185 0.23 -6.40 8.09
CA HIS A 185 -0.68 -7.15 7.23
C HIS A 185 -2.09 -7.25 7.85
N ARG A 186 -3.10 -7.22 7.00
CA ARG A 186 -4.52 -7.30 7.35
C ARG A 186 -5.28 -8.31 6.51
N TYR A 187 -4.64 -8.78 5.43
CA TYR A 187 -5.21 -9.76 4.52
C TYR A 187 -4.12 -10.67 3.96
N MET A 188 -4.43 -11.94 3.78
CA MET A 188 -3.55 -12.93 3.16
C MET A 188 -4.08 -13.31 1.79
N PHE A 189 -3.18 -13.54 0.85
CA PHE A 189 -3.50 -13.98 -0.50
C PHE A 189 -2.88 -15.35 -0.78
N ASP A 190 -3.56 -16.13 -1.60
CA ASP A 190 -3.02 -17.16 -2.46
C ASP A 190 -3.46 -16.90 -3.91
N GLY A 191 -3.02 -17.74 -4.84
CA GLY A 191 -3.31 -17.52 -6.27
C GLY A 191 -4.80 -17.56 -6.58
N GLU A 192 -5.54 -18.51 -6.00
CA GLU A 192 -6.99 -18.64 -6.20
C GLU A 192 -7.73 -17.43 -5.67
N ASN A 193 -7.43 -17.03 -4.43
CA ASN A 193 -8.08 -15.89 -3.79
C ASN A 193 -7.80 -14.57 -4.54
N LEU A 194 -6.56 -14.35 -4.99
CA LEU A 194 -6.20 -13.14 -5.74
C LEU A 194 -7.04 -13.01 -7.02
N VAL A 195 -7.13 -14.08 -7.81
CA VAL A 195 -7.93 -14.12 -9.04
C VAL A 195 -9.40 -13.82 -8.72
N LEU A 196 -10.00 -14.54 -7.77
CA LEU A 196 -11.41 -14.37 -7.39
C LEU A 196 -11.74 -12.94 -6.91
N VAL A 197 -10.83 -12.30 -6.17
CA VAL A 197 -11.03 -10.91 -5.71
C VAL A 197 -11.03 -9.96 -6.89
N LEU A 198 -10.09 -10.10 -7.82
CA LEU A 198 -9.99 -9.23 -8.99
C LEU A 198 -11.20 -9.38 -9.92
N GLU A 199 -11.61 -10.61 -10.25
CA GLU A 199 -12.82 -10.87 -11.05
C GLU A 199 -14.07 -10.30 -10.38
N LYS A 200 -14.23 -10.45 -9.08
CA LYS A 200 -15.36 -9.91 -8.32
C LYS A 200 -15.42 -8.38 -8.33
N VAL A 201 -14.28 -7.71 -8.41
CA VAL A 201 -14.21 -6.24 -8.56
C VAL A 201 -14.63 -5.80 -9.96
N GLY A 202 -14.43 -6.65 -10.96
CA GLY A 202 -14.80 -6.40 -12.37
C GLY A 202 -13.62 -6.36 -13.33
N PHE A 203 -12.44 -6.82 -12.93
CA PHE A 203 -11.34 -7.03 -13.86
C PHE A 203 -11.63 -8.26 -14.75
N GLU A 204 -11.28 -8.16 -16.02
CA GLU A 204 -11.44 -9.22 -17.01
C GLU A 204 -10.10 -9.81 -17.40
N ASN A 205 -10.10 -11.08 -17.84
CA ASN A 205 -8.89 -11.80 -18.26
C ASN A 205 -7.83 -11.86 -17.19
N VAL A 206 -8.25 -12.15 -15.94
CA VAL A 206 -7.36 -12.26 -14.79
C VAL A 206 -6.61 -13.58 -14.87
N GLU A 207 -5.28 -13.51 -14.93
CA GLU A 207 -4.41 -14.68 -15.02
C GLU A 207 -3.26 -14.55 -14.01
N LEU A 208 -2.85 -15.69 -13.44
CA LEU A 208 -1.61 -15.74 -12.68
C LEU A 208 -0.42 -15.72 -13.64
N GLU A 209 0.58 -14.93 -13.35
CA GLU A 209 1.72 -14.73 -14.21
C GLU A 209 3.04 -15.06 -13.50
N GLU A 210 4.08 -15.27 -14.30
CA GLU A 210 5.44 -15.43 -13.81
C GLU A 210 6.09 -14.08 -13.45
N PHE A 211 7.15 -14.17 -12.66
CA PHE A 211 7.99 -13.00 -12.34
C PHE A 211 8.58 -12.37 -13.61
N ARG A 212 8.46 -11.04 -13.72
CA ARG A 212 9.00 -10.25 -14.83
C ARG A 212 10.12 -9.32 -14.32
N PRO A 213 11.39 -9.61 -14.62
CA PRO A 213 12.53 -8.85 -14.08
C PRO A 213 12.57 -7.37 -14.50
N GLU A 214 11.89 -7.01 -15.58
CA GLU A 214 11.82 -5.65 -16.11
C GLU A 214 10.87 -4.74 -15.32
N ILE A 215 9.93 -5.31 -14.55
CA ILE A 215 8.93 -4.55 -13.81
C ILE A 215 8.87 -4.94 -12.33
N ASP A 216 8.97 -6.24 -12.03
CA ASP A 216 8.79 -6.74 -10.66
C ASP A 216 10.01 -6.47 -9.79
N ASN A 217 9.78 -6.34 -8.49
CA ASN A 217 10.86 -6.19 -7.52
C ASN A 217 11.62 -7.52 -7.34
N PRO A 218 12.92 -7.60 -7.70
CA PRO A 218 13.68 -8.84 -7.60
C PRO A 218 13.80 -9.37 -6.16
N ASP A 219 13.73 -8.50 -5.15
CA ASP A 219 13.80 -8.88 -3.74
C ASP A 219 12.54 -9.65 -3.28
N ARG A 220 11.46 -9.60 -4.07
CA ARG A 220 10.16 -10.21 -3.78
C ARG A 220 9.88 -11.46 -4.62
N LYS A 221 10.77 -11.81 -5.55
CA LYS A 221 10.58 -12.87 -6.55
C LYS A 221 10.07 -14.21 -5.99
N TYR A 222 10.59 -14.64 -4.86
CA TYR A 222 10.34 -15.99 -4.33
C TYR A 222 9.24 -16.04 -3.25
N GLU A 223 8.70 -14.91 -2.85
CA GLU A 223 7.69 -14.83 -1.80
C GLU A 223 6.35 -14.27 -2.30
N SER A 224 6.23 -13.99 -3.61
CA SER A 224 5.06 -13.34 -4.20
C SER A 224 4.38 -14.19 -5.26
N ILE A 225 3.07 -13.99 -5.38
CA ILE A 225 2.26 -14.32 -6.55
C ILE A 225 2.01 -13.06 -7.36
N TYR A 226 1.86 -13.26 -8.65
CA TYR A 226 1.67 -12.19 -9.62
C TYR A 226 0.38 -12.43 -10.42
N ALA A 227 -0.41 -11.38 -10.65
CA ALA A 227 -1.58 -11.38 -11.52
C ALA A 227 -1.69 -10.07 -12.32
#